data_056851ba52dddf373111bcbfc1579c3f
#
_entry.id   056851ba52dddf373111bcbfc1579c3f
#
_cell.length_a   1.000
_cell.length_b   1.000
_cell.length_c   1.000
_cell.angle_alpha   90.00
_cell.angle_beta   90.00
_cell.angle_gamma   90.00
#
_symmetry.space_group_name_H-M   'P 1'
#
loop_
_entity.id
_entity.type
_entity.pdbx_description
1 polymer ?
#
loop_
_entity_poly.entity_id
_entity_poly.type
_entity_poly.pdbx_seq_one_letter_code
_entity_poly.pdbx_strand_id
1 'polypeptide(L)'
;MIGVIFEVEVAAGQQDAYLAMAAKMRPLLEQVEGFISVERFQSLTSPEKLLSLSFFEDEAAVERWRALQEHRGAQTAGRNHMFSNYRLRVVSVIRDYGKYERAQAPSDSREMHG
;
A
#
# COMPACT_ATOMS: atom_id res chain seq x y z
N MET A 1 -10.74 5.45 -7.94
CA MET A 1 -9.47 4.86 -7.48
C MET A 1 -9.33 5.04 -5.99
N ILE A 2 -8.96 3.98 -5.31
CA ILE A 2 -8.78 3.96 -3.86
C ILE A 2 -7.32 3.68 -3.54
N GLY A 3 -6.76 4.48 -2.63
CA GLY A 3 -5.41 4.26 -2.11
C GLY A 3 -5.47 3.63 -0.72
N VAL A 4 -4.56 2.72 -0.44
CA VAL A 4 -4.37 2.14 0.89
C VAL A 4 -2.98 2.52 1.38
N ILE A 5 -2.95 3.29 2.45
CA ILE A 5 -1.72 3.78 3.06
C ILE A 5 -1.50 2.97 4.34
N PHE A 6 -0.53 2.07 4.30
CA PHE A 6 -0.20 1.23 5.45
C PHE A 6 1.17 1.62 5.99
N GLU A 7 1.17 2.37 7.08
CA GLU A 7 2.38 2.75 7.80
C GLU A 7 2.63 1.72 8.90
N VAL A 8 3.83 1.16 8.93
CA VAL A 8 4.17 0.14 9.90
C VAL A 8 5.50 0.47 10.57
N GLU A 9 5.53 0.36 11.89
CA GLU A 9 6.77 0.39 12.66
C GLU A 9 7.15 -1.06 12.95
N VAL A 10 8.24 -1.50 12.32
CA VAL A 10 8.69 -2.88 12.42
C VAL A 10 9.42 -3.07 13.74
N ALA A 11 9.08 -4.13 14.45
CA ALA A 11 9.76 -4.47 15.71
C ALA A 11 11.22 -4.80 15.45
N ALA A 12 12.07 -4.57 16.46
CA ALA A 12 13.50 -4.80 16.35
C ALA A 12 13.79 -6.23 15.86
N GLY A 13 14.62 -6.34 14.83
CA GLY A 13 15.02 -7.62 14.26
C GLY A 13 13.98 -8.29 13.35
N GLN A 14 12.84 -7.67 13.11
CA GLN A 14 11.75 -8.26 12.33
C GLN A 14 11.64 -7.73 10.90
N GLN A 15 12.52 -6.84 10.48
CA GLN A 15 12.41 -6.23 9.15
C GLN A 15 12.50 -7.26 8.02
N ASP A 16 13.48 -8.17 8.09
CA ASP A 16 13.64 -9.20 7.06
C ASP A 16 12.43 -10.13 7.01
N ALA A 17 11.88 -10.51 8.17
CA ALA A 17 10.69 -11.34 8.26
C ALA A 17 9.48 -10.65 7.63
N TYR A 18 9.31 -9.35 7.89
CA TYR A 18 8.23 -8.56 7.30
C TYR A 18 8.34 -8.49 5.78
N LEU A 19 9.54 -8.19 5.27
CA LEU A 19 9.76 -8.08 3.83
C LEU A 19 9.60 -9.44 3.13
N ALA A 20 10.01 -10.53 3.78
CA ALA A 20 9.80 -11.87 3.24
C ALA A 20 8.32 -12.23 3.17
N MET A 21 7.54 -11.89 4.20
CA MET A 21 6.09 -12.09 4.20
C MET A 21 5.43 -11.27 3.09
N ALA A 22 5.83 -10.01 2.94
CA ALA A 22 5.31 -9.13 1.91
C ALA A 22 5.59 -9.67 0.51
N ALA A 23 6.79 -10.23 0.29
CA ALA A 23 7.16 -10.83 -0.99
C ALA A 23 6.30 -12.05 -1.32
N LYS A 24 5.93 -12.85 -0.31
CA LYS A 24 5.03 -14.00 -0.49
C LYS A 24 3.60 -13.57 -0.82
N MET A 25 3.16 -12.44 -0.25
CA MET A 25 1.80 -11.96 -0.46
C MET A 25 1.63 -11.23 -1.79
N ARG A 26 2.71 -10.71 -2.38
CA ARG A 26 2.64 -9.90 -3.60
C ARG A 26 2.00 -10.63 -4.78
N PRO A 27 2.35 -11.89 -5.10
CA PRO A 27 1.69 -12.60 -6.22
C PRO A 27 0.19 -12.77 -6.01
N LEU A 28 -0.26 -12.93 -4.76
CA LEU A 28 -1.68 -13.03 -4.42
C LEU A 28 -2.39 -11.70 -4.63
N LEU A 29 -1.76 -10.61 -4.21
CA LEU A 29 -2.28 -9.26 -4.40
C LEU A 29 -2.43 -8.92 -5.88
N GLU A 30 -1.45 -9.28 -6.69
CA GLU A 30 -1.47 -8.99 -8.14
C GLU A 30 -2.62 -9.71 -8.86
N GLN A 31 -3.17 -10.77 -8.29
CA GLN A 31 -4.30 -11.50 -8.86
C GLN A 31 -5.66 -10.98 -8.41
N VAL A 32 -5.70 -10.04 -7.47
CA VAL A 32 -6.96 -9.46 -7.02
C VAL A 32 -7.55 -8.59 -8.13
N GLU A 33 -8.80 -8.86 -8.50
CA GLU A 33 -9.51 -8.05 -9.48
C GLU A 33 -9.64 -6.62 -8.97
N GLY A 34 -9.20 -5.65 -9.78
CA GLY A 34 -9.19 -4.24 -9.42
C GLY A 34 -7.92 -3.75 -8.76
N PHE A 35 -6.94 -4.62 -8.53
CA PHE A 35 -5.62 -4.20 -8.06
C PHE A 35 -4.90 -3.39 -9.15
N ILE A 36 -4.27 -2.28 -8.77
CA ILE A 36 -3.52 -1.42 -9.69
C ILE A 36 -2.02 -1.52 -9.43
N SER A 37 -1.57 -1.19 -8.23
CA SER A 37 -0.13 -1.15 -7.92
C SER A 37 0.13 -1.24 -6.43
N VAL A 38 1.35 -1.63 -6.08
CA VAL A 38 1.86 -1.57 -4.72
C VAL A 38 3.35 -1.24 -4.74
N GLU A 39 3.77 -0.39 -3.83
CA GLU A 39 5.18 -0.06 -3.65
C GLU A 39 5.45 0.20 -2.17
N ARG A 40 6.66 -0.15 -1.72
CA ARG A 40 7.07 0.09 -0.35
C ARG A 40 8.16 1.13 -0.29
N PHE A 41 8.10 1.93 0.78
CA PHE A 41 9.03 3.02 1.02
C PHE A 41 9.54 2.93 2.45
N GLN A 42 10.73 3.42 2.66
CA GLN A 42 11.29 3.51 4.02
C GLN A 42 11.40 4.98 4.41
N SER A 43 11.05 5.30 5.66
CA SER A 43 11.20 6.65 6.18
C SER A 43 12.68 7.04 6.23
N LEU A 44 13.00 8.23 5.75
CA LEU A 44 14.37 8.74 5.78
C LEU A 44 14.79 9.20 7.19
N THR A 45 13.83 9.52 8.04
CA THR A 45 14.09 9.99 9.41
C THR A 45 13.95 8.89 10.45
N SER A 46 13.14 7.86 10.17
CA SER A 46 12.88 6.76 11.08
C SER A 46 12.98 5.44 10.31
N PRO A 47 14.18 4.85 10.18
CA PRO A 47 14.40 3.67 9.32
C PRO A 47 13.55 2.44 9.67
N GLU A 48 13.10 2.33 10.92
CA GLU A 48 12.21 1.25 11.36
C GLU A 48 10.78 1.41 10.83
N LYS A 49 10.44 2.57 10.26
CA LYS A 49 9.12 2.86 9.72
C LYS A 49 9.09 2.63 8.22
N LEU A 50 8.20 1.75 7.80
CA LEU A 50 7.97 1.42 6.39
C LEU A 50 6.56 1.83 6.00
N LEU A 51 6.40 2.22 4.74
CA LEU A 51 5.12 2.55 4.13
C LEU A 51 4.85 1.57 3.00
N SER A 52 3.70 0.91 3.04
CA SER A 52 3.16 0.19 1.88
C SER A 52 2.05 1.04 1.29
N LEU A 53 2.23 1.45 0.04
CA LEU A 53 1.26 2.26 -0.69
C LEU A 53 0.70 1.43 -1.84
N SER A 54 -0.60 1.16 -1.80
CA SER A 54 -1.27 0.38 -2.82
C SER A 54 -2.47 1.13 -3.37
N PHE A 55 -2.79 0.85 -4.64
CA PHE A 55 -3.93 1.45 -5.32
C PHE A 55 -4.83 0.36 -5.90
N PHE A 56 -6.12 0.61 -5.84
CA PHE A 56 -7.18 -0.29 -6.30
C PHE A 56 -8.22 0.52 -7.07
N GLU A 57 -8.93 -0.11 -7.99
CA GLU A 57 -9.95 0.56 -8.78
C GLU A 57 -11.11 1.06 -7.92
N ASP A 58 -11.52 0.27 -6.91
CA ASP A 58 -12.66 0.58 -6.05
C ASP A 58 -12.53 -0.07 -4.67
N GLU A 59 -13.46 0.23 -3.77
CA GLU A 59 -13.47 -0.33 -2.43
C GLU A 59 -13.74 -1.84 -2.42
N ALA A 60 -14.48 -2.36 -3.40
CA ALA A 60 -14.73 -3.79 -3.50
C ALA A 60 -13.44 -4.57 -3.70
N ALA A 61 -12.51 -4.03 -4.49
CA ALA A 61 -11.19 -4.63 -4.66
C ALA A 61 -10.39 -4.64 -3.36
N VAL A 62 -10.44 -3.56 -2.58
CA VAL A 62 -9.81 -3.50 -1.26
C VAL A 62 -10.37 -4.56 -0.33
N GLU A 63 -11.69 -4.74 -0.33
CA GLU A 63 -12.34 -5.76 0.49
C GLU A 63 -11.95 -7.18 0.08
N ARG A 64 -11.82 -7.45 -1.22
CA ARG A 64 -11.34 -8.74 -1.72
C ARG A 64 -9.94 -9.02 -1.20
N TRP A 65 -9.07 -8.04 -1.25
CA TRP A 65 -7.71 -8.18 -0.73
C TRP A 65 -7.70 -8.42 0.78
N ARG A 66 -8.49 -7.64 1.52
CA ARG A 66 -8.57 -7.81 2.98
C ARG A 66 -9.07 -9.20 3.36
N ALA A 67 -10.12 -9.68 2.69
CA ALA A 67 -10.64 -11.02 2.94
C ALA A 67 -9.60 -12.10 2.66
N LEU A 68 -8.84 -11.96 1.57
CA LEU A 68 -7.78 -12.89 1.22
C LEU A 68 -6.65 -12.86 2.25
N GLN A 69 -6.27 -11.69 2.73
CA GLN A 69 -5.26 -11.54 3.78
C GLN A 69 -5.69 -12.21 5.08
N GLU A 70 -6.94 -12.03 5.50
CA GLU A 70 -7.47 -12.63 6.72
C GLU A 70 -7.48 -14.15 6.62
N HIS A 71 -7.91 -14.69 5.48
CA HIS A 71 -7.90 -16.13 5.24
C HIS A 71 -6.48 -16.69 5.32
N ARG A 72 -5.52 -16.04 4.69
CA ARG A 72 -4.10 -16.43 4.71
C ARG A 72 -3.43 -16.10 6.04
N GLY A 73 -3.85 -15.02 6.67
CA GLY A 73 -3.31 -14.55 7.95
C GLY A 73 -3.59 -15.52 9.10
N ALA A 74 -4.69 -16.27 9.02
CA ALA A 74 -4.97 -17.32 10.00
C ALA A 74 -3.91 -18.43 10.01
N GLN A 75 -3.16 -18.57 8.92
CA GLN A 75 -2.07 -19.53 8.79
C GLN A 75 -0.71 -18.96 9.17
N THR A 76 -0.63 -17.65 9.39
CA THR A 76 0.62 -16.95 9.76
C THR A 76 0.47 -16.29 11.13
N ALA A 77 0.31 -17.11 12.17
CA ALA A 77 0.00 -16.66 13.53
C ALA A 77 1.07 -15.74 14.16
N GLY A 78 2.28 -15.66 13.58
CA GLY A 78 3.36 -14.80 14.07
C GLY A 78 3.32 -13.36 13.57
N ARG A 79 2.37 -12.99 12.74
CA ARG A 79 2.30 -11.68 12.08
C ARG A 79 2.30 -10.50 13.05
N ASN A 80 1.58 -10.61 14.17
CA ASN A 80 1.46 -9.54 15.15
C ASN A 80 2.77 -9.24 15.89
N HIS A 81 3.74 -10.16 15.85
CA HIS A 81 5.04 -9.96 16.50
C HIS A 81 6.01 -9.13 15.66
N MET A 82 5.71 -8.93 14.38
CA MET A 82 6.57 -8.17 13.47
C MET A 82 6.44 -6.67 13.65
N PHE A 83 5.31 -6.20 14.19
CA PHE A 83 5.00 -4.78 14.27
C PHE A 83 4.97 -4.30 15.71
N SER A 84 5.68 -3.21 16.01
CA SER A 84 5.51 -2.50 17.27
C SER A 84 4.31 -1.56 17.20
N ASN A 85 3.98 -1.07 15.99
CA ASN A 85 2.82 -0.22 15.75
C ASN A 85 2.48 -0.22 14.27
N TYR A 86 1.24 0.12 13.93
CA TYR A 86 0.85 0.37 12.55
C TYR A 86 -0.34 1.30 12.47
N ARG A 87 -0.51 1.93 11.31
CA ARG A 87 -1.69 2.72 10.99
C ARG A 87 -2.05 2.49 9.53
N LEU A 88 -3.32 2.20 9.30
CA LEU A 88 -3.85 1.98 7.96
C LEU A 88 -4.91 3.03 7.65
N ARG A 89 -4.76 3.67 6.48
CA ARG A 89 -5.75 4.61 5.98
C ARG A 89 -6.18 4.17 4.59
N VAL A 90 -7.49 4.18 4.38
CA VAL A 90 -8.08 3.96 3.05
C VAL A 90 -8.57 5.31 2.57
N VAL A 91 -8.11 5.74 1.40
CA VAL A 91 -8.38 7.09 0.90
C VAL A 91 -8.91 7.02 -0.53
N SER A 92 -9.75 7.97 -0.89
CA SER A 92 -10.19 8.14 -2.27
C SER A 92 -9.24 9.09 -2.98
N VAL A 93 -8.80 8.71 -4.18
CA VAL A 93 -7.94 9.56 -5.00
C VAL A 93 -8.81 10.58 -5.72
N ILE A 94 -8.66 11.85 -5.37
CA ILE A 94 -9.44 12.95 -5.97
C ILE A 94 -8.91 13.30 -7.35
N ARG A 95 -7.60 13.36 -7.50
CA ARG A 95 -6.91 13.65 -8.75
C ARG A 95 -5.62 12.83 -8.81
N ASP A 96 -5.31 12.38 -10.01
CA ASP A 96 -4.07 11.63 -10.28
C ASP A 96 -3.47 12.22 -11.56
N TYR A 97 -2.34 12.88 -11.44
CA TYR A 97 -1.62 13.43 -12.58
C TYR A 97 -0.13 13.46 -12.27
N GLY A 98 0.65 13.54 -13.31
CA GLY A 98 2.09 13.55 -13.21
C GLY A 98 2.71 14.53 -14.21
N LYS A 99 4.01 14.44 -14.40
CA LYS A 99 4.73 15.30 -15.35
C LYS A 99 4.29 15.06 -16.79
N TYR A 100 3.98 13.82 -17.12
CA TYR A 100 3.65 13.40 -18.49
C TYR A 100 2.18 12.99 -18.66
N GLU A 101 1.44 12.82 -17.59
CA GLU A 101 0.02 12.48 -17.59
C GLU A 101 -0.73 13.65 -16.96
N ARG A 102 -1.23 14.54 -17.80
CA ARG A 102 -1.71 15.86 -17.37
C ARG A 102 -3.23 16.03 -17.43
N ALA A 103 -3.98 14.97 -17.79
CA ALA A 103 -5.42 15.09 -17.98
C ALA A 103 -6.18 15.60 -16.76
N GLN A 104 -5.76 15.21 -15.57
CA GLN A 104 -6.39 15.61 -14.30
C GLN A 104 -5.67 16.76 -13.58
N ALA A 105 -4.63 17.31 -14.20
CA ALA A 105 -3.92 18.44 -13.61
C ALA A 105 -4.85 19.66 -13.51
N PRO A 106 -4.71 20.48 -12.45
CA PRO A 106 -5.47 21.72 -12.33
C PRO A 106 -5.23 22.64 -13.53
N SER A 107 -6.23 23.45 -13.88
CA SER A 107 -6.17 24.31 -15.07
C SER A 107 -4.96 25.26 -15.07
N ASP A 108 -4.65 25.85 -13.93
CA ASP A 108 -3.49 26.75 -13.79
C ASP A 108 -2.17 26.01 -14.03
N SER A 109 -2.06 24.78 -13.53
CA SER A 109 -0.88 23.94 -13.78
C SER A 109 -0.76 23.54 -15.24
N ARG A 110 -1.89 23.25 -15.89
CA ARG A 110 -1.91 22.89 -17.32
C ARG A 110 -1.53 24.08 -18.20
N GLU A 111 -1.90 25.29 -17.82
CA GLU A 111 -1.50 26.52 -18.53
C GLU A 111 -0.01 26.79 -18.39
N MET A 112 0.58 26.50 -17.23
CA MET A 112 1.99 26.78 -16.97
C MET A 112 2.92 25.71 -17.51
N HIS A 113 2.51 24.44 -17.50
CA HIS A 113 3.41 23.29 -17.75
C HIS A 113 2.91 22.33 -18.84
N GLY A 114 1.74 22.58 -19.34
CA GLY A 114 1.14 21.66 -20.32
C GLY A 114 0.40 20.48 -19.75
#